data_7260d9c921f3657c06f6ec53940f977f
#
_entry.id   7260d9c921f3657c06f6ec53940f977f
#
_cell.length_a   1.000
_cell.length_b   1.000
_cell.length_c   1.000
_cell.angle_alpha   90.00
_cell.angle_beta   90.00
_cell.angle_gamma   90.00
#
_symmetry.space_group_name_H-M   'P 1'
#
loop_
_entity.id
_entity.type
_entity.pdbx_description
1 polymer ?
#
loop_
_entity_poly.entity_id
_entity_poly.type
_entity_poly.pdbx_seq_one_letter_code
_entity_poly.pdbx_strand_id
1 'polypeptide(L)'
;MSMFHPYYVGVAEINWETGKKFDVSLKLITDDLQTAIYKSQKVKFKSSQKNNANQVALSKYVNNYFKVYISGLKKENIQVPLNFIGWEVEEEATWIYLESASAKYYKKENHISIENKLLYNVLEKQVQIIHCNRNGVRKSDQVIQPDFQVSFEY
;
A
#
# COMPACT_ATOMS: atom_id res chain seq x y z
N MET A 1 -24.11 15.62 -13.16
CA MET A 1 -23.30 14.75 -14.01
C MET A 1 -22.43 13.87 -13.14
N SER A 2 -22.54 12.58 -13.27
CA SER A 2 -21.70 11.69 -12.50
C SER A 2 -20.26 11.88 -12.94
N MET A 3 -19.38 12.10 -11.98
CA MET A 3 -17.95 12.05 -12.26
C MET A 3 -17.61 10.63 -12.65
N PHE A 4 -17.37 10.43 -13.92
CA PHE A 4 -16.92 9.15 -14.40
C PHE A 4 -15.40 9.09 -14.20
N HIS A 5 -14.96 8.22 -13.31
CA HIS A 5 -13.55 7.92 -13.20
C HIS A 5 -13.23 6.83 -14.22
N PRO A 6 -12.67 7.17 -15.39
CA PRO A 6 -12.36 6.15 -16.40
C PRO A 6 -11.33 5.15 -15.88
N TYR A 7 -10.59 5.53 -14.83
CA TYR A 7 -9.55 4.68 -14.25
C TYR A 7 -9.64 4.72 -12.73
N TYR A 8 -9.97 3.58 -12.15
CA TYR A 8 -9.87 3.39 -10.70
C TYR A 8 -8.43 3.01 -10.38
N VAL A 9 -7.56 4.01 -10.32
CA VAL A 9 -6.11 3.79 -10.17
C VAL A 9 -5.66 4.15 -8.77
N GLY A 10 -5.10 3.16 -8.07
CA GLY A 10 -4.30 3.37 -6.87
C GLY A 10 -2.83 3.25 -7.22
N VAL A 11 -1.98 3.92 -6.48
CA VAL A 11 -0.53 3.88 -6.68
C VAL A 11 0.16 3.59 -5.35
N ALA A 12 1.07 2.64 -5.35
CA ALA A 12 1.96 2.40 -4.23
C ALA A 12 3.39 2.70 -4.66
N GLU A 13 4.09 3.45 -3.85
CA GLU A 13 5.50 3.76 -4.03
C GLU A 13 6.27 3.13 -2.86
N ILE A 14 7.18 2.22 -3.16
CA ILE A 14 7.95 1.50 -2.16
C ILE A 14 9.42 1.78 -2.37
N ASN A 15 10.09 2.23 -1.31
CA ASN A 15 11.53 2.43 -1.29
C ASN A 15 12.13 1.46 -0.27
N TRP A 16 13.05 0.61 -0.70
CA TRP A 16 13.74 -0.33 0.19
C TRP A 16 15.23 -0.36 -0.08
N GLU A 17 15.84 0.78 0.13
CA GLU A 17 17.27 0.99 -0.02
C GLU A 17 18.06 0.13 0.97
N THR A 18 19.19 -0.39 0.52
CA THR A 18 20.07 -1.17 1.39
C THR A 18 20.50 -0.36 2.61
N GLY A 19 20.28 -0.90 3.81
CA GLY A 19 20.64 -0.26 5.06
C GLY A 19 19.70 0.83 5.54
N LYS A 20 18.55 1.02 4.86
CA LYS A 20 17.52 1.98 5.28
C LYS A 20 16.21 1.26 5.58
N LYS A 21 15.33 1.94 6.28
CA LYS A 21 13.96 1.43 6.51
C LYS A 21 13.19 1.37 5.21
N PHE A 22 12.24 0.45 5.14
CA PHE A 22 11.19 0.51 4.12
C PHE A 22 10.38 1.77 4.29
N ASP A 23 10.08 2.42 3.20
CA ASP A 23 9.27 3.62 3.13
C ASP A 23 8.20 3.39 2.07
N VAL A 24 6.94 3.50 2.45
CA VAL A 24 5.81 3.21 1.58
C VAL A 24 4.86 4.40 1.57
N SER A 25 4.49 4.83 0.38
CA SER A 25 3.44 5.82 0.16
C SER A 25 2.35 5.19 -0.70
N LEU A 26 1.11 5.27 -0.23
CA LEU A 26 -0.06 4.77 -0.95
C LEU A 26 -0.93 5.96 -1.33
N LYS A 27 -1.34 6.02 -2.60
CA LYS A 27 -2.27 7.04 -3.09
C LYS A 27 -3.56 6.37 -3.52
N LEU A 28 -4.66 6.74 -2.90
CA LEU A 28 -5.98 6.18 -3.18
C LEU A 28 -7.00 7.30 -3.36
N ILE A 29 -8.02 7.05 -4.18
CA ILE A 29 -9.14 7.99 -4.32
C ILE A 29 -9.89 8.03 -3.00
N THR A 30 -10.07 9.24 -2.44
CA THR A 30 -10.63 9.44 -1.11
C THR A 30 -12.02 8.83 -0.95
N ASP A 31 -12.94 9.08 -1.87
CA ASP A 31 -14.31 8.58 -1.78
C ASP A 31 -14.35 7.05 -1.77
N ASP A 32 -13.54 6.41 -2.60
CA ASP A 32 -13.47 4.96 -2.67
C ASP A 32 -12.87 4.37 -1.40
N LEU A 33 -11.86 5.02 -0.85
CA LEU A 33 -11.24 4.60 0.41
C LEU A 33 -12.25 4.66 1.57
N GLN A 34 -13.01 5.74 1.67
CA GLN A 34 -14.03 5.90 2.70
C GLN A 34 -15.12 4.82 2.59
N THR A 35 -15.55 4.54 1.37
CA THR A 35 -16.53 3.47 1.10
C THR A 35 -15.97 2.09 1.45
N ALA A 36 -14.71 1.84 1.11
CA ALA A 36 -14.06 0.56 1.38
C ALA A 36 -13.92 0.30 2.89
N ILE A 37 -13.54 1.31 3.65
CA ILE A 37 -13.42 1.20 5.11
C ILE A 37 -14.80 0.96 5.74
N TYR A 38 -15.83 1.69 5.29
CA TYR A 38 -17.17 1.48 5.79
C TYR A 38 -17.67 0.06 5.51
N LYS A 39 -17.42 -0.44 4.31
CA LYS A 39 -17.83 -1.80 3.94
C LYS A 39 -17.15 -2.86 4.80
N SER A 40 -15.87 -2.70 5.10
CA SER A 40 -15.09 -3.69 5.85
C SER A 40 -15.27 -3.61 7.37
N GLN A 41 -15.49 -2.43 7.92
CA GLN A 41 -15.48 -2.20 9.37
C GLN A 41 -16.75 -1.56 9.92
N LYS A 42 -17.65 -1.08 9.07
CA LYS A 42 -18.85 -0.31 9.46
C LYS A 42 -18.49 0.98 10.21
N VAL A 43 -17.32 1.54 9.92
CA VAL A 43 -16.84 2.81 10.49
C VAL A 43 -16.94 3.89 9.42
N LYS A 44 -17.52 5.04 9.78
CA LYS A 44 -17.59 6.21 8.90
C LYS A 44 -16.28 6.98 8.95
N PHE A 45 -15.27 6.44 8.28
CA PHE A 45 -13.99 7.09 8.13
C PHE A 45 -14.10 8.31 7.23
N LYS A 46 -13.49 9.42 7.63
CA LYS A 46 -13.33 10.60 6.79
C LYS A 46 -11.88 11.06 6.78
N SER A 47 -11.28 11.06 5.60
CA SER A 47 -9.87 11.43 5.43
C SER A 47 -9.56 12.83 5.93
N SER A 48 -10.51 13.76 5.86
CA SER A 48 -10.33 15.15 6.31
C SER A 48 -10.33 15.32 7.82
N GLN A 49 -10.73 14.31 8.57
CA GLN A 49 -10.83 14.39 10.03
C GLN A 49 -9.69 13.61 10.69
N LYS A 50 -8.70 14.34 11.17
CA LYS A 50 -7.49 13.81 11.82
C LYS A 50 -7.74 13.49 13.29
N ASN A 51 -8.47 12.42 13.56
CA ASN A 51 -8.74 11.97 14.91
C ASN A 51 -8.29 10.51 15.12
N ASN A 52 -8.26 10.08 16.37
CA ASN A 52 -7.78 8.76 16.74
C ASN A 52 -8.64 7.63 16.13
N ALA A 53 -9.95 7.81 16.11
CA ALA A 53 -10.85 6.79 15.56
C ALA A 53 -10.59 6.56 14.06
N ASN A 54 -10.38 7.63 13.30
CA ASN A 54 -10.05 7.54 11.88
C ASN A 54 -8.66 6.94 11.66
N GLN A 55 -7.69 7.29 12.52
CA GLN A 55 -6.36 6.70 12.45
C GLN A 55 -6.40 5.19 12.65
N VAL A 56 -7.13 4.73 13.65
CA VAL A 56 -7.28 3.29 13.94
C VAL A 56 -7.95 2.58 12.78
N ALA A 57 -9.04 3.13 12.25
CA ALA A 57 -9.77 2.52 11.14
C ALA A 57 -8.92 2.42 9.88
N LEU A 58 -8.21 3.48 9.52
CA LEU A 58 -7.35 3.51 8.34
C LEU A 58 -6.16 2.55 8.49
N SER A 59 -5.50 2.58 9.63
CA SER A 59 -4.37 1.68 9.92
C SER A 59 -4.79 0.21 9.82
N LYS A 60 -5.92 -0.14 10.41
CA LYS A 60 -6.45 -1.50 10.35
C LYS A 60 -6.77 -1.93 8.92
N TYR A 61 -7.38 -1.05 8.15
CA TYR A 61 -7.72 -1.33 6.75
C TYR A 61 -6.45 -1.61 5.93
N VAL A 62 -5.46 -0.74 6.04
CA VAL A 62 -4.20 -0.87 5.30
C VAL A 62 -3.46 -2.14 5.71
N ASN A 63 -3.35 -2.44 7.00
CA ASN A 63 -2.68 -3.64 7.47
C ASN A 63 -3.33 -4.93 6.96
N ASN A 64 -4.64 -4.93 6.77
CA ASN A 64 -5.35 -6.11 6.28
C ASN A 64 -5.25 -6.28 4.76
N TYR A 65 -5.13 -5.20 4.02
CA TYR A 65 -5.25 -5.21 2.55
C TYR A 65 -3.94 -4.94 1.81
N PHE A 66 -2.88 -4.57 2.52
CA PHE A 66 -1.59 -4.28 1.92
C PHE A 66 -0.47 -4.94 2.72
N LYS A 67 0.32 -5.80 2.06
CA LYS A 67 1.40 -6.54 2.72
C LYS A 67 2.62 -6.63 1.82
N VAL A 68 3.79 -6.51 2.44
CA VAL A 68 5.08 -6.62 1.75
C VAL A 68 5.83 -7.81 2.31
N TYR A 69 6.38 -8.63 1.42
CA TYR A 69 7.19 -9.79 1.75
C TYR A 69 8.54 -9.68 1.05
N ILE A 70 9.58 -10.12 1.71
CA ILE A 70 10.92 -10.17 1.13
C ILE A 70 11.50 -11.57 1.28
N SER A 71 12.39 -11.92 0.37
CA SER A 71 13.16 -13.16 0.46
C SER A 71 14.53 -12.98 -0.15
N GLY A 72 15.44 -13.84 0.26
CA GLY A 72 16.80 -13.90 -0.27
C GLY A 72 17.11 -15.27 -0.83
N LEU A 73 18.40 -15.63 -0.85
CA LEU A 73 18.89 -16.90 -1.38
C LEU A 73 18.28 -18.13 -0.72
N LYS A 74 17.84 -18.03 0.52
CA LYS A 74 17.20 -19.13 1.26
C LYS A 74 15.72 -19.29 0.95
N LYS A 75 15.15 -18.45 0.10
CA LYS A 75 13.75 -18.49 -0.36
C LYS A 75 12.68 -18.46 0.72
N GLU A 76 13.00 -18.04 1.94
CA GLU A 76 11.99 -17.82 2.96
C GLU A 76 11.33 -16.47 2.73
N ASN A 77 10.01 -16.46 2.63
CA ASN A 77 9.25 -15.23 2.58
C ASN A 77 9.07 -14.67 3.99
N ILE A 78 9.59 -13.48 4.20
CA ILE A 78 9.47 -12.78 5.46
C ILE A 78 8.55 -11.59 5.24
N GLN A 79 7.46 -11.51 6.01
CA GLN A 79 6.62 -10.34 5.98
C GLN A 79 7.32 -9.16 6.65
N VAL A 80 7.35 -8.02 5.98
CA VAL A 80 7.91 -6.78 6.53
C VAL A 80 6.85 -6.10 7.36
N PRO A 81 7.03 -5.98 8.70
CA PRO A 81 6.09 -5.21 9.50
C PRO A 81 6.18 -3.73 9.14
N LEU A 82 5.05 -3.14 8.77
CA LEU A 82 4.97 -1.73 8.39
C LEU A 82 4.15 -0.97 9.42
N ASN A 83 4.76 0.06 9.99
CA ASN A 83 4.12 0.95 10.95
C ASN A 83 3.39 2.07 10.20
N PHE A 84 2.17 2.34 10.62
CA PHE A 84 1.40 3.45 10.09
C PHE A 84 1.97 4.77 10.64
N ILE A 85 2.34 5.68 9.74
CA ILE A 85 2.93 6.98 10.10
C ILE A 85 1.86 8.08 10.09
N GLY A 86 1.02 8.11 9.07
CA GLY A 86 -0.01 9.13 8.95
C GLY A 86 -0.63 9.14 7.56
N TRP A 87 -1.46 10.14 7.32
CA TRP A 87 -2.08 10.33 6.01
C TRP A 87 -2.31 11.80 5.74
N GLU A 88 -2.46 12.13 4.48
CA GLU A 88 -2.77 13.49 4.01
C GLU A 88 -3.82 13.43 2.91
N VAL A 89 -4.65 14.47 2.85
CA VAL A 89 -5.61 14.62 1.75
C VAL A 89 -5.10 15.67 0.80
N GLU A 90 -5.08 15.33 -0.47
CA GLU A 90 -4.69 16.26 -1.54
C GLU A 90 -5.69 16.10 -2.67
N GLU A 91 -6.53 17.12 -2.88
CA GLU A 91 -7.60 17.09 -3.87
C GLU A 91 -8.52 15.88 -3.64
N GLU A 92 -8.66 15.00 -4.63
CA GLU A 92 -9.52 13.81 -4.56
C GLU A 92 -8.80 12.58 -4.03
N ALA A 93 -7.54 12.72 -3.65
CA ALA A 93 -6.71 11.60 -3.22
C ALA A 93 -6.38 11.68 -1.73
N THR A 94 -6.22 10.50 -1.14
CA THR A 94 -5.64 10.33 0.19
C THR A 94 -4.31 9.63 0.05
N TRP A 95 -3.26 10.23 0.59
CA TRP A 95 -1.93 9.66 0.68
C TRP A 95 -1.74 9.04 2.05
N ILE A 96 -1.25 7.81 2.09
CA ILE A 96 -1.03 7.06 3.32
C ILE A 96 0.45 6.70 3.40
N TYR A 97 1.07 6.90 4.57
CA TYR A 97 2.49 6.70 4.77
C TYR A 97 2.75 5.58 5.77
N LEU A 98 3.60 4.64 5.37
CA LEU A 98 4.01 3.50 6.19
C LEU A 98 5.54 3.44 6.22
N GLU A 99 6.10 2.87 7.29
CA GLU A 99 7.54 2.74 7.47
C GLU A 99 7.85 1.47 8.25
N SER A 100 8.92 0.78 7.90
CA SER A 100 9.37 -0.35 8.72
C SER A 100 10.09 0.13 9.98
N ALA A 101 10.07 -0.70 11.03
CA ALA A 101 10.69 -0.34 12.31
C ALA A 101 12.22 -0.33 12.25
N SER A 102 12.84 -1.16 11.40
CA SER A 102 14.28 -1.32 11.35
C SER A 102 14.79 -1.61 9.95
N ALA A 103 15.98 -1.12 9.65
CA ALA A 103 16.70 -1.38 8.40
C ALA A 103 17.60 -2.62 8.46
N LYS A 104 17.81 -3.19 9.64
CA LYS A 104 18.85 -4.23 9.84
C LYS A 104 18.58 -5.55 9.12
N TYR A 105 17.33 -5.87 8.85
CA TYR A 105 16.95 -7.21 8.39
C TYR A 105 16.92 -7.36 6.87
N TYR A 106 17.23 -6.30 6.11
CA TYR A 106 16.93 -6.26 4.69
C TYR A 106 18.14 -6.04 3.80
N LYS A 107 19.34 -6.45 4.27
CA LYS A 107 20.58 -6.20 3.53
C LYS A 107 20.88 -7.23 2.44
N LYS A 108 20.45 -8.48 2.65
CA LYS A 108 20.79 -9.61 1.78
C LYS A 108 19.65 -10.08 0.91
N GLU A 109 18.45 -9.62 1.18
CA GLU A 109 17.29 -9.99 0.42
C GLU A 109 17.29 -9.25 -0.92
N ASN A 110 16.93 -9.97 -1.96
CA ASN A 110 16.93 -9.44 -3.33
C ASN A 110 15.60 -9.63 -4.05
N HIS A 111 14.63 -10.22 -3.37
CA HIS A 111 13.29 -10.46 -3.91
C HIS A 111 12.25 -9.80 -3.02
N ILE A 112 11.33 -9.06 -3.63
CA ILE A 112 10.21 -8.42 -2.94
C ILE A 112 8.90 -8.81 -3.61
N SER A 113 7.91 -9.14 -2.81
CA SER A 113 6.56 -9.43 -3.26
C SER A 113 5.57 -8.53 -2.51
N ILE A 114 4.68 -7.92 -3.24
CA ILE A 114 3.69 -7.00 -2.69
C ILE A 114 2.30 -7.57 -2.95
N GLU A 115 1.55 -7.79 -1.88
CA GLU A 115 0.12 -8.11 -1.96
C GLU A 115 -0.67 -6.84 -1.74
N ASN A 116 -1.45 -6.44 -2.73
CA ASN A 116 -2.23 -5.22 -2.67
C ASN A 116 -3.68 -5.49 -3.05
N LYS A 117 -4.55 -5.55 -2.03
CA LYS A 117 -5.99 -5.74 -2.18
C LYS A 117 -6.79 -4.48 -1.87
N LEU A 118 -6.10 -3.35 -1.75
CA LEU A 118 -6.75 -2.08 -1.41
C LEU A 118 -7.82 -1.74 -2.45
N LEU A 119 -9.00 -1.37 -1.96
CA LEU A 119 -10.19 -0.99 -2.72
C LEU A 119 -10.86 -2.13 -3.51
N TYR A 120 -10.26 -3.32 -3.62
CA TYR A 120 -10.88 -4.44 -4.34
C TYR A 120 -12.16 -4.95 -3.65
N ASN A 121 -12.35 -4.63 -2.38
CA ASN A 121 -13.59 -4.97 -1.67
C ASN A 121 -14.79 -4.12 -2.12
N VAL A 122 -14.57 -3.03 -2.86
CA VAL A 122 -15.64 -2.16 -3.39
C VAL A 122 -15.55 -1.96 -4.89
N LEU A 123 -14.39 -2.15 -5.51
CA LEU A 123 -14.16 -1.90 -6.93
C LEU A 123 -13.48 -3.12 -7.56
N GLU A 124 -14.26 -3.95 -8.26
CA GLU A 124 -13.74 -5.17 -8.91
C GLU A 124 -12.70 -4.86 -9.98
N LYS A 125 -12.83 -3.71 -10.64
CA LYS A 125 -11.94 -3.29 -11.72
C LYS A 125 -10.88 -2.30 -11.26
N GLN A 126 -10.54 -2.32 -9.96
CA GLN A 126 -9.49 -1.46 -9.43
C GLN A 126 -8.16 -1.80 -10.09
N VAL A 127 -7.46 -0.77 -10.52
CA VAL A 127 -6.09 -0.87 -11.02
C VAL A 127 -5.15 -0.36 -9.94
N GLN A 128 -4.18 -1.17 -9.56
CA GLN A 128 -3.16 -0.83 -8.58
C GLN A 128 -1.80 -0.91 -9.25
N ILE A 129 -1.11 0.23 -9.31
CA ILE A 129 0.24 0.33 -9.86
C ILE A 129 1.22 0.33 -8.69
N ILE A 130 2.26 -0.48 -8.79
CA ILE A 130 3.32 -0.57 -7.79
C ILE A 130 4.61 -0.05 -8.42
N HIS A 131 5.21 0.95 -7.81
CA HIS A 131 6.57 1.41 -8.11
C HIS A 131 7.48 0.98 -6.97
N CYS A 132 8.53 0.27 -7.29
CA CYS A 132 9.48 -0.23 -6.30
C CYS A 132 10.88 0.27 -6.65
N ASN A 133 11.53 0.88 -5.68
CA ASN A 133 12.86 1.49 -5.87
C ASN A 133 13.84 0.85 -4.90
N ARG A 134 15.00 0.44 -5.42
CA ARG A 134 16.11 -0.02 -4.60
C ARG A 134 17.43 0.41 -5.22
N ASN A 135 18.25 1.14 -4.43
CA ASN A 135 19.59 1.55 -4.82
C ASN A 135 19.65 2.20 -6.20
N GLY A 136 18.68 3.09 -6.47
CA GLY A 136 18.59 3.82 -7.74
C GLY A 136 17.91 3.06 -8.88
N VAL A 137 17.51 1.81 -8.67
CA VAL A 137 16.81 1.01 -9.69
C VAL A 137 15.31 1.04 -9.41
N ARG A 138 14.53 1.57 -10.36
CA ARG A 138 13.08 1.62 -10.29
C ARG A 138 12.46 0.55 -11.16
N LYS A 139 11.62 -0.26 -10.56
CA LYS A 139 10.82 -1.27 -11.27
C LYS A 139 9.34 -1.01 -10.99
N SER A 140 8.50 -1.25 -11.97
CA SER A 140 7.07 -0.99 -11.86
C SER A 140 6.27 -2.12 -12.47
N ASP A 141 5.12 -2.40 -11.90
CA ASP A 141 4.19 -3.37 -12.42
C ASP A 141 2.78 -3.06 -11.92
N GLN A 142 1.81 -3.71 -12.53
CA GLN A 142 0.41 -3.58 -12.18
C GLN A 142 -0.06 -4.85 -11.48
N VAL A 143 -0.79 -4.68 -10.37
CA VAL A 143 -1.39 -5.81 -9.66
C VAL A 143 -2.46 -6.44 -10.54
N ILE A 144 -2.43 -7.77 -10.64
CA ILE A 144 -3.35 -8.56 -11.46
C ILE A 144 -4.18 -9.48 -10.58
N GLN A 145 -5.48 -9.49 -10.81
CA GLN A 145 -6.37 -10.47 -10.19
C GLN A 145 -6.16 -11.85 -10.84
N PRO A 146 -6.40 -12.95 -10.13
CA PRO A 146 -6.92 -13.03 -8.76
C PRO A 146 -5.85 -13.04 -7.66
N ASP A 147 -4.58 -13.01 -8.02
CA ASP A 147 -3.50 -13.16 -7.05
C ASP A 147 -3.25 -11.89 -6.22
N PHE A 148 -3.55 -10.71 -6.76
CA PHE A 148 -3.33 -9.42 -6.12
C PHE A 148 -1.87 -9.16 -5.73
N GLN A 149 -0.93 -9.78 -6.44
CA GLN A 149 0.49 -9.71 -6.12
C GLN A 149 1.32 -9.25 -7.31
N VAL A 150 2.40 -8.54 -7.00
CA VAL A 150 3.50 -8.28 -7.92
C VAL A 150 4.80 -8.63 -7.22
N SER A 151 5.81 -9.01 -8.00
CA SER A 151 7.13 -9.36 -7.48
C SER A 151 8.22 -8.71 -8.30
N PHE A 152 9.30 -8.31 -7.63
CA PHE A 152 10.47 -7.74 -8.28
C PHE A 152 11.74 -8.41 -7.76
N GLU A 153 12.67 -8.60 -8.67
CA GLU A 153 14.00 -9.11 -8.37
C GLU A 153 15.04 -7.97 -8.50
N TYR A 154 16.00 -7.94 -7.58
CA TYR A 154 17.08 -6.92 -7.58
C TYR A 154 18.47 -7.54 -7.49
#